data_b9de3a46e4fc36221988c0d2dc792090
#
_entry.id   b9de3a46e4fc36221988c0d2dc792090
#
_cell.length_a   1.000
_cell.length_b   1.000
_cell.length_c   1.000
_cell.angle_alpha   90.00
_cell.angle_beta   90.00
_cell.angle_gamma   90.00
#
_symmetry.space_group_name_H-M   'P 1'
#
loop_
_entity.id
_entity.type
_entity.pdbx_description
1 polymer ?
#
loop_
_entity_poly.entity_id
_entity_poly.type
_entity_poly.pdbx_seq_one_letter_code
_entity_poly.pdbx_strand_id
1 'polypeptide(L)'
;MKLTTEALKSYEEQGFLFIPECFSREEISVICDQLPMIMADEAVGRVLEDDQKTLRTLYGVHLNNKIFRDLVRHPRLLAVAQQLFASELYVFRSKIVMKPAFTGGMWGWHQDSAFAQYYERIPSPKGGNAILFLDEVNEFNGPVYYIPGSHQQGILEPATSASTTNSSLAIAPETIAKFASVQGIVAPKGLAGSVLFVHYDTLHGSVANISPWDRRNFVITYSSLENSALPNKERPAFLSNPDLTPLITLSEDELDRIFTQG
;
A
#
# COMPACT_ATOMS: atom_id res chain seq x y z
N MET A 1 -0.83 9.34 -17.11
CA MET A 1 0.12 10.39 -16.64
C MET A 1 1.54 9.92 -16.92
N LYS A 2 2.37 10.75 -17.55
CA LYS A 2 3.79 10.47 -17.80
C LYS A 2 4.60 11.19 -16.71
N LEU A 3 5.51 10.46 -16.06
CA LEU A 3 6.41 11.02 -15.06
C LEU A 3 7.54 11.82 -15.73
N THR A 4 8.03 12.85 -15.05
CA THR A 4 9.24 13.58 -15.47
C THR A 4 10.48 12.80 -15.08
N THR A 5 11.62 13.12 -15.69
CA THR A 5 12.92 12.52 -15.36
C THR A 5 13.28 12.78 -13.88
N GLU A 6 12.96 13.96 -13.38
CA GLU A 6 13.18 14.33 -11.98
C GLU A 6 12.34 13.48 -11.00
N ALA A 7 11.08 13.19 -11.35
CA ALA A 7 10.22 12.33 -10.53
C ALA A 7 10.74 10.88 -10.48
N LEU A 8 11.19 10.35 -11.64
CA LEU A 8 11.80 9.02 -11.71
C LEU A 8 13.07 8.96 -10.87
N LYS A 9 13.97 9.95 -11.02
CA LYS A 9 15.19 10.05 -10.23
C LYS A 9 14.90 10.17 -8.73
N SER A 10 13.93 11.00 -8.35
CA SER A 10 13.51 11.13 -6.95
C SER A 10 13.04 9.80 -6.37
N TYR A 11 12.25 9.03 -7.14
CA TYR A 11 11.84 7.69 -6.71
C TYR A 11 13.02 6.73 -6.55
N GLU A 12 13.97 6.71 -7.49
CA GLU A 12 15.18 5.88 -7.42
C GLU A 12 16.06 6.24 -6.21
N GLU A 13 16.14 7.52 -5.84
CA GLU A 13 16.92 7.98 -4.70
C GLU A 13 16.21 7.74 -3.36
N GLN A 14 14.90 7.99 -3.29
CA GLN A 14 14.13 7.99 -2.05
C GLN A 14 13.48 6.63 -1.74
N GLY A 15 13.15 5.84 -2.76
CA GLY A 15 12.36 4.61 -2.64
C GLY A 15 10.85 4.86 -2.56
N PHE A 16 10.41 6.10 -2.72
CA PHE A 16 8.99 6.47 -2.82
C PHE A 16 8.81 7.76 -3.64
N LEU A 17 7.59 7.94 -4.16
CA LEU A 17 7.16 9.13 -4.88
C LEU A 17 5.77 9.56 -4.39
N PHE A 18 5.65 10.78 -3.90
CA PHE A 18 4.38 11.35 -3.46
C PHE A 18 3.81 12.28 -4.54
N ILE A 19 2.54 12.06 -4.89
CA ILE A 19 1.79 12.86 -5.86
C ILE A 19 0.58 13.44 -5.13
N PRO A 20 0.57 14.74 -4.78
CA PRO A 20 -0.54 15.35 -4.08
C PRO A 20 -1.77 15.44 -5.01
N GLU A 21 -2.96 15.33 -4.42
CA GLU A 21 -4.26 15.61 -5.05
C GLU A 21 -4.42 14.95 -6.44
N CYS A 22 -3.95 13.70 -6.57
CA CYS A 22 -4.00 12.93 -7.81
C CYS A 22 -5.44 12.59 -8.22
N PHE A 23 -6.35 12.48 -7.24
CA PHE A 23 -7.79 12.30 -7.41
C PHE A 23 -8.52 13.47 -6.75
N SER A 24 -9.66 13.90 -7.35
CA SER A 24 -10.47 14.98 -6.80
C SER A 24 -11.25 14.53 -5.56
N ARG A 25 -11.80 15.48 -4.82
CA ARG A 25 -12.65 15.18 -3.66
C ARG A 25 -13.91 14.42 -4.05
N GLU A 26 -14.48 14.75 -5.21
CA GLU A 26 -15.69 14.11 -5.75
C GLU A 26 -15.39 12.65 -6.10
N GLU A 27 -14.25 12.37 -6.75
CA GLU A 27 -13.81 11.01 -7.06
C GLU A 27 -13.59 10.20 -5.77
N ILE A 28 -12.96 10.78 -4.76
CA ILE A 28 -12.76 10.14 -3.46
C ILE A 28 -14.09 9.89 -2.74
N SER A 29 -15.06 10.80 -2.83
CA SER A 29 -16.40 10.58 -2.27
C SER A 29 -17.03 9.32 -2.85
N VAL A 30 -17.05 9.17 -4.17
CA VAL A 30 -17.60 7.98 -4.86
C VAL A 30 -16.91 6.70 -4.41
N ILE A 31 -15.56 6.74 -4.23
CA ILE A 31 -14.79 5.59 -3.74
C ILE A 31 -15.19 5.28 -2.29
N CYS A 32 -15.28 6.29 -1.43
CA CYS A 32 -15.61 6.12 -0.01
C CYS A 32 -17.04 5.63 0.21
N ASP A 33 -17.99 5.97 -0.67
CA ASP A 33 -19.37 5.49 -0.61
C ASP A 33 -19.47 3.96 -0.78
N GLN A 34 -18.43 3.31 -1.30
CA GLN A 34 -18.35 1.85 -1.37
C GLN A 34 -17.97 1.19 -0.04
N LEU A 35 -17.35 1.92 0.88
CA LEU A 35 -16.76 1.35 2.09
C LEU A 35 -17.79 0.65 2.99
N PRO A 36 -19.00 1.18 3.25
CA PRO A 36 -19.99 0.49 4.09
C PRO A 36 -20.36 -0.90 3.53
N MET A 37 -20.54 -1.02 2.22
CA MET A 37 -20.85 -2.29 1.57
C MET A 37 -19.66 -3.28 1.69
N ILE A 38 -18.43 -2.82 1.45
CA ILE A 38 -17.22 -3.65 1.56
C ILE A 38 -16.99 -4.07 3.02
N MET A 39 -17.25 -3.19 3.96
CA MET A 39 -17.16 -3.50 5.39
C MET A 39 -18.20 -4.50 5.85
N ALA A 40 -19.34 -4.61 5.18
CA ALA A 40 -20.37 -5.61 5.45
C ALA A 40 -20.11 -6.95 4.74
N ASP A 41 -19.28 -6.98 3.69
CA ASP A 41 -19.01 -8.17 2.89
C ASP A 41 -18.07 -9.14 3.65
N GLU A 42 -18.57 -10.35 3.95
CA GLU A 42 -17.81 -11.40 4.64
C GLU A 42 -16.78 -12.11 3.72
N ALA A 43 -16.87 -11.91 2.41
CA ALA A 43 -15.95 -12.51 1.44
C ALA A 43 -14.57 -11.80 1.39
N VAL A 44 -14.45 -10.56 1.91
CA VAL A 44 -13.16 -9.88 2.04
C VAL A 44 -12.40 -10.38 3.26
N GLY A 45 -11.09 -10.50 3.11
CA GLY A 45 -10.21 -10.86 4.22
C GLY A 45 -10.18 -9.75 5.28
N ARG A 46 -10.52 -10.09 6.51
CA ARG A 46 -10.62 -9.15 7.63
C ARG A 46 -9.50 -9.37 8.63
N VAL A 47 -8.86 -8.30 9.04
CA VAL A 47 -7.96 -8.29 10.19
C VAL A 47 -8.47 -7.25 11.19
N LEU A 48 -8.62 -7.66 12.43
CA LEU A 48 -9.06 -6.81 13.53
C LEU A 48 -7.85 -6.34 14.35
N GLU A 49 -8.02 -5.27 15.10
CA GLU A 49 -7.09 -4.86 16.14
C GLU A 49 -7.13 -5.87 17.30
N ASP A 50 -6.27 -5.70 18.28
CA ASP A 50 -6.14 -6.61 19.44
C ASP A 50 -7.42 -6.71 20.26
N ASP A 51 -8.30 -5.71 20.19
CA ASP A 51 -9.63 -5.70 20.82
C ASP A 51 -10.64 -6.68 20.18
N GLN A 52 -10.29 -7.33 19.08
CA GLN A 52 -11.11 -8.25 18.29
C GLN A 52 -12.43 -7.66 17.79
N LYS A 53 -12.52 -6.33 17.68
CA LYS A 53 -13.72 -5.59 17.25
C LYS A 53 -13.38 -4.52 16.21
N THR A 54 -12.35 -3.74 16.47
CA THR A 54 -11.94 -2.64 15.61
C THR A 54 -11.30 -3.18 14.33
N LEU A 55 -11.81 -2.76 13.19
CA LEU A 55 -11.31 -3.18 11.90
C LEU A 55 -9.98 -2.50 11.59
N ARG A 56 -8.93 -3.30 11.34
CA ARG A 56 -7.58 -2.86 11.01
C ARG A 56 -7.29 -2.87 9.52
N THR A 57 -7.72 -3.95 8.82
CA THR A 57 -7.44 -4.13 7.40
C THR A 57 -8.51 -4.96 6.71
N LEU A 58 -8.89 -4.56 5.52
CA LEU A 58 -9.72 -5.33 4.57
C LEU A 58 -8.85 -5.71 3.38
N TYR A 59 -8.68 -7.00 3.12
CA TYR A 59 -7.91 -7.53 2.01
C TYR A 59 -8.78 -7.94 0.83
N GLY A 60 -8.23 -7.89 -0.39
CA GLY A 60 -8.86 -8.42 -1.60
C GLY A 60 -10.02 -7.59 -2.12
N VAL A 61 -10.11 -6.32 -1.74
CA VAL A 61 -11.26 -5.46 -2.10
C VAL A 61 -11.49 -5.32 -3.61
N HIS A 62 -10.44 -5.43 -4.43
CA HIS A 62 -10.56 -5.42 -5.90
C HIS A 62 -11.22 -6.68 -6.47
N LEU A 63 -11.23 -7.79 -5.73
CA LEU A 63 -11.84 -9.05 -6.19
C LEU A 63 -13.37 -8.96 -6.21
N ASN A 64 -13.95 -8.27 -5.23
CA ASN A 64 -15.39 -8.29 -4.95
C ASN A 64 -16.10 -6.96 -5.24
N ASN A 65 -15.37 -5.86 -5.40
CA ASN A 65 -15.97 -4.54 -5.68
C ASN A 65 -15.50 -4.00 -7.03
N LYS A 66 -16.45 -3.56 -7.87
CA LYS A 66 -16.17 -3.08 -9.23
C LYS A 66 -15.29 -1.82 -9.24
N ILE A 67 -15.59 -0.83 -8.39
CA ILE A 67 -14.83 0.44 -8.35
C ILE A 67 -13.37 0.16 -7.98
N PHE A 68 -13.11 -0.67 -6.97
CA PHE A 68 -11.73 -1.03 -6.60
C PHE A 68 -11.04 -1.91 -7.64
N ARG A 69 -11.79 -2.73 -8.40
CA ARG A 69 -11.28 -3.47 -9.56
C ARG A 69 -10.88 -2.56 -10.71
N ASP A 70 -11.64 -1.50 -10.96
CA ASP A 70 -11.32 -0.52 -11.97
C ASP A 70 -10.16 0.39 -11.52
N LEU A 71 -10.11 0.77 -10.24
CA LEU A 71 -9.03 1.59 -9.68
C LEU A 71 -7.65 0.94 -9.83
N VAL A 72 -7.51 -0.38 -9.68
CA VAL A 72 -6.21 -1.03 -9.87
C VAL A 72 -5.70 -0.95 -11.31
N ARG A 73 -6.57 -0.61 -12.27
CA ARG A 73 -6.25 -0.40 -13.68
C ARG A 73 -6.26 1.08 -14.07
N HIS A 74 -6.55 1.98 -13.12
CA HIS A 74 -6.65 3.41 -13.39
C HIS A 74 -5.30 3.98 -13.86
N PRO A 75 -5.21 4.74 -14.98
CA PRO A 75 -3.94 5.23 -15.54
C PRO A 75 -3.10 6.06 -14.55
N ARG A 76 -3.73 6.81 -13.65
CA ARG A 76 -3.04 7.58 -12.59
C ARG A 76 -2.35 6.68 -11.55
N LEU A 77 -2.72 5.41 -11.47
CA LEU A 77 -2.11 4.40 -10.58
C LEU A 77 -1.24 3.44 -11.39
N LEU A 78 -1.84 2.68 -12.32
CA LEU A 78 -1.14 1.62 -13.05
C LEU A 78 -0.05 2.17 -13.99
N ALA A 79 -0.36 3.18 -14.83
CA ALA A 79 0.65 3.68 -15.77
C ALA A 79 1.81 4.40 -15.06
N VAL A 80 1.60 4.92 -13.86
CA VAL A 80 2.68 5.45 -13.01
C VAL A 80 3.49 4.31 -12.41
N ALA A 81 2.84 3.29 -11.84
CA ALA A 81 3.52 2.11 -11.29
C ALA A 81 4.36 1.38 -12.35
N GLN A 82 3.85 1.23 -13.59
CA GLN A 82 4.61 0.63 -14.71
C GLN A 82 5.88 1.41 -15.05
N GLN A 83 5.85 2.75 -14.98
CA GLN A 83 7.03 3.57 -15.20
C GLN A 83 8.04 3.43 -14.05
N LEU A 84 7.58 3.42 -12.79
CA LEU A 84 8.44 3.33 -11.61
C LEU A 84 9.09 1.93 -11.47
N PHE A 85 8.34 0.88 -11.78
CA PHE A 85 8.82 -0.51 -11.62
C PHE A 85 9.40 -1.08 -12.92
N ALA A 86 9.35 -0.33 -14.02
CA ALA A 86 9.89 -0.66 -15.35
C ALA A 86 9.47 -2.08 -15.81
N SER A 87 8.20 -2.46 -15.64
CA SER A 87 7.69 -3.80 -15.91
C SER A 87 6.21 -3.81 -16.25
N GLU A 88 5.76 -4.87 -16.93
CA GLU A 88 4.36 -5.28 -16.93
C GLU A 88 4.00 -5.78 -15.52
N LEU A 89 2.81 -5.42 -15.05
CA LEU A 89 2.39 -5.63 -13.68
C LEU A 89 1.11 -6.45 -13.59
N TYR A 90 0.98 -7.17 -12.49
CA TYR A 90 -0.29 -7.75 -12.02
C TYR A 90 -0.60 -7.26 -10.60
N VAL A 91 -1.85 -7.41 -10.14
CA VAL A 91 -2.19 -7.13 -8.74
C VAL A 91 -1.80 -8.34 -7.90
N PHE A 92 -0.74 -8.19 -7.13
CA PHE A 92 -0.38 -9.21 -6.14
C PHE A 92 -1.38 -9.20 -4.97
N ARG A 93 -1.77 -7.99 -4.49
CA ARG A 93 -2.69 -7.82 -3.36
C ARG A 93 -3.34 -6.45 -3.41
N SER A 94 -4.57 -6.34 -2.91
CA SER A 94 -5.13 -5.05 -2.55
C SER A 94 -5.68 -5.07 -1.13
N LYS A 95 -5.62 -3.93 -0.46
CA LYS A 95 -6.13 -3.80 0.92
C LYS A 95 -6.57 -2.37 1.20
N ILE A 96 -7.55 -2.22 2.10
CA ILE A 96 -7.82 -0.96 2.77
C ILE A 96 -7.23 -1.07 4.17
N VAL A 97 -6.25 -0.22 4.47
CA VAL A 97 -5.65 -0.12 5.79
C VAL A 97 -6.37 0.98 6.55
N MET A 98 -6.92 0.62 7.69
CA MET A 98 -7.72 1.50 8.53
C MET A 98 -6.95 1.87 9.79
N LYS A 99 -7.00 3.14 10.13
CA LYS A 99 -6.61 3.66 11.45
C LYS A 99 -7.76 4.49 11.99
N PRO A 100 -8.75 3.85 12.61
CA PRO A 100 -9.88 4.56 13.18
C PRO A 100 -9.44 5.53 14.26
N ALA A 101 -10.23 6.61 14.43
CA ALA A 101 -10.00 7.62 15.46
C ALA A 101 -9.81 6.99 16.84
N PHE A 102 -8.78 7.41 17.57
CA PHE A 102 -8.41 6.97 18.92
C PHE A 102 -8.04 5.50 19.10
N THR A 103 -8.31 4.62 18.13
CA THR A 103 -8.19 3.16 18.29
C THR A 103 -7.24 2.50 17.30
N GLY A 104 -6.87 3.16 16.21
CA GLY A 104 -5.99 2.59 15.20
C GLY A 104 -4.59 2.30 15.74
N GLY A 105 -4.21 1.02 15.79
CA GLY A 105 -2.95 0.54 16.34
C GLY A 105 -1.71 0.90 15.50
N MET A 106 -0.53 0.78 16.09
CA MET A 106 0.75 1.01 15.39
C MET A 106 1.09 -0.15 14.44
N TRP A 107 1.97 0.14 13.46
CA TRP A 107 2.70 -0.85 12.67
C TRP A 107 4.20 -0.67 12.92
N GLY A 108 4.85 -1.73 13.39
CA GLY A 108 6.31 -1.73 13.60
C GLY A 108 7.08 -1.51 12.28
N TRP A 109 8.34 -1.10 12.39
CA TRP A 109 9.22 -0.92 11.25
C TRP A 109 9.45 -2.25 10.51
N HIS A 110 9.22 -2.27 9.19
CA HIS A 110 9.32 -3.45 8.35
C HIS A 110 9.58 -3.09 6.88
N GLN A 111 9.82 -4.10 6.06
CA GLN A 111 9.83 -4.05 4.60
C GLN A 111 8.74 -4.99 4.08
N ASP A 112 7.96 -4.55 3.09
CA ASP A 112 6.91 -5.39 2.49
C ASP A 112 7.48 -6.57 1.70
N SER A 113 8.66 -6.41 1.09
CA SER A 113 9.39 -7.48 0.40
C SER A 113 9.74 -8.66 1.31
N ALA A 114 10.06 -8.41 2.57
CA ALA A 114 10.34 -9.47 3.53
C ALA A 114 9.12 -10.39 3.68
N PHE A 115 7.91 -9.85 3.81
CA PHE A 115 6.68 -10.65 3.84
C PHE A 115 6.46 -11.42 2.54
N ALA A 116 6.67 -10.76 1.39
CA ALA A 116 6.51 -11.37 0.09
C ALA A 116 7.50 -12.53 -0.11
N GLN A 117 8.75 -12.37 0.30
CA GLN A 117 9.77 -13.40 0.18
C GLN A 117 9.57 -14.55 1.15
N TYR A 118 9.37 -14.28 2.45
CA TYR A 118 9.27 -15.31 3.49
C TYR A 118 7.98 -16.14 3.37
N TYR A 119 6.84 -15.51 3.09
CA TYR A 119 5.55 -16.18 3.09
C TYR A 119 5.05 -16.56 1.70
N GLU A 120 5.38 -15.77 0.67
CA GLU A 120 4.86 -15.95 -0.68
C GLU A 120 5.92 -16.45 -1.67
N ARG A 121 7.19 -16.55 -1.23
CA ARG A 121 8.34 -17.00 -2.05
C ARG A 121 8.53 -16.17 -3.32
N ILE A 122 8.20 -14.88 -3.28
CA ILE A 122 8.48 -13.97 -4.39
C ILE A 122 9.99 -13.84 -4.56
N PRO A 123 10.54 -14.10 -5.75
CA PRO A 123 11.99 -14.26 -5.92
C PRO A 123 12.77 -12.95 -5.85
N SER A 124 12.13 -11.82 -6.16
CA SER A 124 12.80 -10.51 -6.11
C SER A 124 11.82 -9.38 -5.77
N PRO A 125 12.29 -8.23 -5.26
CA PRO A 125 11.44 -7.11 -4.88
C PRO A 125 11.02 -6.23 -6.08
N LYS A 126 10.87 -6.81 -7.29
CA LYS A 126 10.37 -6.07 -8.46
C LYS A 126 8.88 -5.76 -8.30
N GLY A 127 8.59 -4.56 -7.84
CA GLY A 127 7.24 -4.07 -7.59
C GLY A 127 7.18 -3.10 -6.42
N GLY A 128 5.98 -2.84 -5.95
CA GLY A 128 5.77 -1.90 -4.87
C GLY A 128 4.29 -1.63 -4.61
N ASN A 129 4.05 -0.67 -3.76
CA ASN A 129 2.71 -0.26 -3.40
C ASN A 129 2.34 1.08 -4.05
N ALA A 130 1.11 1.17 -4.56
CA ALA A 130 0.42 2.44 -4.78
C ALA A 130 -0.59 2.63 -3.64
N ILE A 131 -0.47 3.73 -2.91
CA ILE A 131 -1.25 4.03 -1.71
C ILE A 131 -2.09 5.27 -1.99
N LEU A 132 -3.39 5.09 -2.21
CA LEU A 132 -4.35 6.18 -2.37
C LEU A 132 -4.90 6.59 -1.00
N PHE A 133 -4.76 7.85 -0.64
CA PHE A 133 -5.32 8.41 0.59
C PHE A 133 -6.84 8.60 0.42
N LEU A 134 -7.63 7.86 1.18
CA LEU A 134 -9.08 8.01 1.21
C LEU A 134 -9.52 9.09 2.20
N ASP A 135 -8.68 9.40 3.19
CA ASP A 135 -8.81 10.51 4.13
C ASP A 135 -7.58 11.39 4.05
N GLU A 136 -7.66 12.59 4.59
CA GLU A 136 -6.49 13.41 4.83
C GLU A 136 -5.50 12.66 5.73
N VAL A 137 -4.22 12.68 5.38
CA VAL A 137 -3.13 12.18 6.22
C VAL A 137 -2.39 13.38 6.79
N ASN A 138 -2.39 13.50 8.12
CA ASN A 138 -1.72 14.58 8.85
C ASN A 138 -0.80 14.02 9.95
N GLU A 139 -0.17 14.89 10.73
CA GLU A 139 0.77 14.51 11.79
C GLU A 139 0.13 13.76 12.96
N PHE A 140 -1.20 13.82 13.12
CA PHE A 140 -1.91 13.37 14.31
C PHE A 140 -2.62 12.03 14.13
N ASN A 141 -3.01 11.69 12.88
CA ASN A 141 -3.84 10.52 12.61
C ASN A 141 -3.05 9.24 12.21
N GLY A 142 -1.82 9.14 12.70
CA GLY A 142 -0.99 7.95 12.54
C GLY A 142 -0.38 7.82 11.14
N PRO A 143 0.32 8.85 10.63
CA PRO A 143 0.96 8.79 9.31
C PRO A 143 1.97 7.66 9.24
N VAL A 144 2.26 7.20 8.03
CA VAL A 144 3.33 6.23 7.79
C VAL A 144 4.66 6.96 7.70
N TYR A 145 5.63 6.48 8.44
CA TYR A 145 7.01 6.93 8.41
C TYR A 145 7.83 6.08 7.46
N TYR A 146 8.72 6.73 6.71
CA TYR A 146 9.64 6.12 5.76
C TYR A 146 11.06 6.57 6.04
N ILE A 147 12.02 5.68 5.77
CA ILE A 147 13.44 6.04 5.73
C ILE A 147 13.86 6.15 4.26
N PRO A 148 14.13 7.38 3.76
CA PRO A 148 14.52 7.59 2.38
C PRO A 148 15.79 6.80 2.01
N GLY A 149 15.83 6.21 0.79
CA GLY A 149 16.98 5.47 0.30
C GLY A 149 17.24 4.10 0.95
N SER A 150 16.44 3.71 1.95
CA SER A 150 16.63 2.43 2.66
C SER A 150 16.47 1.20 1.75
N HIS A 151 15.68 1.31 0.69
CA HIS A 151 15.45 0.26 -0.30
C HIS A 151 16.73 -0.16 -1.04
N GLN A 152 17.73 0.72 -1.14
CA GLN A 152 19.00 0.45 -1.82
C GLN A 152 19.85 -0.61 -1.11
N GLN A 153 19.52 -0.96 0.12
CA GLN A 153 20.21 -2.01 0.87
C GLN A 153 19.61 -3.41 0.67
N GLY A 154 18.53 -3.51 -0.13
CA GLY A 154 17.80 -4.76 -0.31
C GLY A 154 17.05 -5.18 0.95
N ILE A 155 16.74 -6.49 1.04
CA ILE A 155 15.99 -7.06 2.17
C ILE A 155 16.90 -7.18 3.38
N LEU A 156 16.46 -6.62 4.49
CA LEU A 156 17.13 -6.68 5.79
C LEU A 156 16.65 -7.87 6.60
N GLU A 157 17.53 -8.44 7.41
CA GLU A 157 17.19 -9.51 8.32
C GLU A 157 16.21 -9.03 9.40
N PRO A 158 15.09 -9.72 9.59
CA PRO A 158 14.16 -9.40 10.68
C PRO A 158 14.81 -9.63 12.04
N ALA A 159 14.33 -8.93 13.06
CA ALA A 159 14.75 -9.16 14.44
C ALA A 159 14.37 -10.58 14.89
N THR A 160 15.29 -11.28 15.53
CA THR A 160 15.08 -12.66 16.02
C THR A 160 14.13 -12.73 17.22
N SER A 161 13.87 -11.61 17.88
CA SER A 161 12.92 -11.53 19.00
C SER A 161 11.60 -10.94 18.50
N ALA A 162 10.57 -11.76 18.41
CA ALA A 162 9.20 -11.33 18.22
C ALA A 162 8.74 -10.52 19.46
N SER A 163 9.11 -9.24 19.52
CA SER A 163 8.59 -8.33 20.53
C SER A 163 7.33 -7.66 20.01
N THR A 164 6.22 -8.16 20.46
CA THR A 164 5.00 -7.44 20.92
C THR A 164 4.18 -6.55 20.00
N THR A 165 4.45 -6.36 18.73
CA THR A 165 3.55 -5.55 17.89
C THR A 165 3.46 -6.09 16.47
N ASN A 166 2.46 -6.88 16.21
CA ASN A 166 1.81 -7.18 14.92
C ASN A 166 2.67 -7.33 13.63
N SER A 167 3.98 -7.54 13.76
CA SER A 167 4.84 -7.85 12.62
C SER A 167 5.86 -8.91 13.02
N SER A 168 5.66 -10.13 12.55
CA SER A 168 6.63 -11.23 12.70
C SER A 168 7.97 -10.97 11.99
N LEU A 169 8.07 -9.91 11.20
CA LEU A 169 9.24 -9.49 10.41
C LEU A 169 9.64 -8.05 10.73
N ALA A 170 9.50 -7.64 12.00
CA ALA A 170 9.95 -6.31 12.45
C ALA A 170 11.47 -6.19 12.38
N ILE A 171 11.94 -5.01 12.00
CA ILE A 171 13.37 -4.69 11.96
C ILE A 171 13.82 -4.19 13.33
N ALA A 172 15.03 -4.60 13.74
CA ALA A 172 15.59 -4.25 15.05
C ALA A 172 15.76 -2.72 15.20
N PRO A 173 15.47 -2.16 16.40
CA PRO A 173 15.59 -0.72 16.66
C PRO A 173 16.98 -0.15 16.35
N GLU A 174 18.04 -0.92 16.59
CA GLU A 174 19.42 -0.52 16.33
C GLU A 174 19.68 -0.34 14.84
N THR A 175 19.10 -1.20 14.00
CA THR A 175 19.14 -1.10 12.54
C THR A 175 18.39 0.15 12.08
N ILE A 176 17.19 0.40 12.61
CA ILE A 176 16.40 1.59 12.31
C ILE A 176 17.18 2.87 12.72
N ALA A 177 17.75 2.88 13.93
CA ALA A 177 18.55 4.03 14.41
C ALA A 177 19.75 4.33 13.50
N LYS A 178 20.43 3.30 13.02
CA LYS A 178 21.56 3.44 12.07
C LYS A 178 21.11 4.09 10.76
N PHE A 179 20.02 3.62 10.16
CA PHE A 179 19.49 4.21 8.92
C PHE A 179 18.99 5.64 9.16
N ALA A 180 18.21 5.85 10.20
CA ALA A 180 17.61 7.14 10.52
C ALA A 180 18.66 8.22 10.84
N SER A 181 19.80 7.86 11.43
CA SER A 181 20.89 8.81 11.74
C SER A 181 21.56 9.39 10.48
N VAL A 182 21.50 8.67 9.36
CA VAL A 182 22.10 9.09 8.08
C VAL A 182 21.06 9.70 7.15
N GLN A 183 19.90 9.09 7.05
CA GLN A 183 18.91 9.39 6.00
C GLN A 183 17.69 10.16 6.54
N GLY A 184 17.54 10.24 7.86
CA GLY A 184 16.38 10.82 8.51
C GLY A 184 15.13 9.93 8.42
N ILE A 185 14.03 10.45 8.93
CA ILE A 185 12.70 9.86 8.84
C ILE A 185 11.76 10.89 8.26
N VAL A 186 10.93 10.51 7.31
CA VAL A 186 9.92 11.37 6.70
C VAL A 186 8.53 10.76 6.81
N ALA A 187 7.52 11.61 6.81
CA ALA A 187 6.12 11.19 6.78
C ALA A 187 5.40 11.98 5.67
N PRO A 188 5.21 11.41 4.47
CA PRO A 188 4.39 12.03 3.44
C PRO A 188 2.97 12.24 3.96
N LYS A 189 2.48 13.48 3.87
CA LYS A 189 1.17 13.94 4.34
C LYS A 189 0.48 14.68 3.23
N GLY A 190 -0.86 14.67 3.24
CA GLY A 190 -1.64 15.38 2.23
C GLY A 190 -3.13 15.10 2.32
N LEU A 191 -3.87 15.80 1.49
CA LEU A 191 -5.32 15.68 1.38
C LEU A 191 -5.72 14.31 0.83
N ALA A 192 -6.97 13.91 1.11
CA ALA A 192 -7.61 12.79 0.42
C ALA A 192 -7.48 12.96 -1.10
N GLY A 193 -7.22 11.87 -1.82
CA GLY A 193 -6.91 11.89 -3.25
C GLY A 193 -5.41 11.95 -3.58
N SER A 194 -4.55 12.20 -2.61
CA SER A 194 -3.09 12.07 -2.81
C SER A 194 -2.69 10.61 -2.96
N VAL A 195 -1.63 10.35 -3.74
CA VAL A 195 -1.09 9.01 -3.97
C VAL A 195 0.37 8.94 -3.60
N LEU A 196 0.76 7.89 -2.90
CA LEU A 196 2.14 7.58 -2.58
C LEU A 196 2.53 6.24 -3.22
N PHE A 197 3.54 6.25 -4.07
CA PHE A 197 4.17 5.03 -4.62
C PHE A 197 5.39 4.68 -3.79
N VAL A 198 5.52 3.41 -3.38
CA VAL A 198 6.57 2.95 -2.47
C VAL A 198 7.21 1.67 -2.99
N HIS A 199 8.54 1.64 -3.05
CA HIS A 199 9.30 0.43 -3.37
C HIS A 199 9.14 -0.63 -2.27
N TYR A 200 9.11 -1.91 -2.64
CA TYR A 200 8.93 -3.02 -1.68
C TYR A 200 9.93 -3.03 -0.52
N ASP A 201 11.18 -2.67 -0.79
CA ASP A 201 12.27 -2.70 0.20
C ASP A 201 12.37 -1.43 1.04
N THR A 202 11.51 -0.43 0.82
CA THR A 202 11.57 0.79 1.63
C THR A 202 11.15 0.51 3.07
N LEU A 203 12.04 0.79 4.03
CA LEU A 203 11.73 0.71 5.46
C LEU A 203 10.63 1.67 5.83
N HIS A 204 9.58 1.13 6.45
CA HIS A 204 8.45 1.94 6.89
C HIS A 204 7.76 1.37 8.12
N GLY A 205 7.00 2.23 8.78
CA GLY A 205 6.20 1.90 9.94
C GLY A 205 5.21 3.02 10.24
N SER A 206 4.30 2.85 11.17
CA SER A 206 3.38 3.93 11.52
C SER A 206 3.00 3.91 12.99
N VAL A 207 2.86 5.10 13.58
CA VAL A 207 2.37 5.27 14.95
C VAL A 207 0.88 4.98 15.06
N ALA A 208 0.39 4.83 16.30
CA ALA A 208 -1.04 4.72 16.56
C ALA A 208 -1.78 6.02 16.21
N ASN A 209 -3.07 5.91 15.93
CA ASN A 209 -3.93 7.06 15.76
C ASN A 209 -4.55 7.45 17.11
N ILE A 210 -4.11 8.58 17.66
CA ILE A 210 -4.65 9.16 18.89
C ILE A 210 -5.50 10.40 18.63
N SER A 211 -5.78 10.70 17.37
CA SER A 211 -6.59 11.84 16.94
C SER A 211 -8.08 11.50 16.79
N PRO A 212 -8.96 12.51 16.69
CA PRO A 212 -10.38 12.29 16.43
C PRO A 212 -10.71 12.01 14.95
N TRP A 213 -9.72 11.86 14.08
CA TRP A 213 -9.91 11.68 12.64
C TRP A 213 -9.47 10.29 12.20
N ASP A 214 -10.29 9.62 11.40
CA ASP A 214 -9.92 8.38 10.74
C ASP A 214 -8.79 8.60 9.73
N ARG A 215 -8.02 7.55 9.45
CA ARG A 215 -7.07 7.52 8.37
C ARG A 215 -7.17 6.19 7.63
N ARG A 216 -7.82 6.22 6.47
CA ARG A 216 -8.01 5.07 5.58
C ARG A 216 -7.17 5.24 4.33
N ASN A 217 -6.46 4.19 3.95
CA ASN A 217 -5.66 4.16 2.73
C ASN A 217 -6.06 2.94 1.91
N PHE A 218 -6.32 3.12 0.62
CA PHE A 218 -6.39 2.02 -0.32
C PHE A 218 -4.99 1.72 -0.84
N VAL A 219 -4.51 0.51 -0.61
CA VAL A 219 -3.17 0.06 -0.97
C VAL A 219 -3.28 -1.02 -2.03
N ILE A 220 -2.65 -0.79 -3.18
CA ILE A 220 -2.50 -1.76 -4.25
C ILE A 220 -1.04 -2.19 -4.26
N THR A 221 -0.81 -3.47 -4.04
CA THR A 221 0.50 -4.08 -4.18
C THR A 221 0.62 -4.62 -5.59
N TYR A 222 1.37 -3.92 -6.44
CA TYR A 222 1.72 -4.37 -7.79
C TYR A 222 2.99 -5.20 -7.77
N SER A 223 3.03 -6.27 -8.55
CA SER A 223 4.23 -7.07 -8.74
C SER A 223 4.52 -7.26 -10.22
N SER A 224 5.79 -7.31 -10.58
CA SER A 224 6.25 -7.60 -11.94
C SER A 224 5.86 -9.02 -12.35
N LEU A 225 5.45 -9.20 -13.60
CA LEU A 225 5.24 -10.52 -14.18
C LEU A 225 6.52 -11.37 -14.19
N GLU A 226 7.70 -10.73 -14.29
CA GLU A 226 8.98 -11.43 -14.17
C GLU A 226 9.22 -11.98 -12.76
N ASN A 227 8.48 -11.44 -11.79
CA ASN A 227 8.54 -11.78 -10.37
C ASN A 227 7.37 -12.67 -9.95
N SER A 228 6.78 -13.41 -10.91
CA SER A 228 5.62 -14.25 -10.62
C SER A 228 5.97 -15.28 -9.55
N ALA A 229 5.28 -15.17 -8.41
CA ALA A 229 5.35 -16.16 -7.35
C ALA A 229 4.81 -17.50 -7.88
N LEU A 230 5.43 -18.59 -7.48
CA LEU A 230 4.78 -19.89 -7.60
C LEU A 230 3.49 -19.80 -6.76
N PRO A 231 2.31 -20.12 -7.35
CA PRO A 231 1.05 -19.99 -6.63
C PRO A 231 1.14 -20.74 -5.30
N ASN A 232 1.12 -20.01 -4.20
CA ASN A 232 1.00 -20.63 -2.89
C ASN A 232 -0.45 -21.01 -2.67
N LYS A 233 -0.81 -22.25 -3.03
CA LYS A 233 -2.18 -22.78 -2.93
C LYS A 233 -2.72 -22.82 -1.49
N GLU A 234 -1.86 -22.63 -0.50
CA GLU A 234 -2.24 -22.60 0.93
C GLU A 234 -2.70 -21.22 1.37
N ARG A 235 -2.46 -20.17 0.56
CA ARG A 235 -2.83 -18.79 0.89
C ARG A 235 -4.12 -18.40 0.19
N PRO A 236 -5.07 -17.76 0.91
CA PRO A 236 -6.27 -17.23 0.28
C PRO A 236 -5.95 -16.23 -0.84
N ALA A 237 -6.77 -16.20 -1.90
CA ALA A 237 -6.59 -15.31 -3.04
C ALA A 237 -6.55 -13.82 -2.66
N PHE A 238 -7.21 -13.43 -1.59
CA PHE A 238 -7.17 -12.05 -1.11
C PHE A 238 -5.83 -11.65 -0.47
N LEU A 239 -4.99 -12.62 -0.06
CA LEU A 239 -3.62 -12.38 0.44
C LEU A 239 -2.56 -12.55 -0.65
N SER A 240 -2.76 -13.50 -1.56
CA SER A 240 -1.83 -13.81 -2.64
C SER A 240 -2.66 -14.14 -3.88
N ASN A 241 -2.90 -13.12 -4.71
CA ASN A 241 -3.73 -13.25 -5.90
C ASN A 241 -3.06 -14.23 -6.90
N PRO A 242 -3.73 -15.34 -7.26
CA PRO A 242 -3.19 -16.28 -8.21
C PRO A 242 -3.32 -15.85 -9.68
N ASP A 243 -4.06 -14.78 -9.95
CA ASP A 243 -4.23 -14.24 -11.30
C ASP A 243 -3.02 -13.39 -11.67
N LEU A 244 -2.21 -13.91 -12.58
CA LEU A 244 -1.02 -13.28 -13.12
C LEU A 244 -1.29 -12.57 -14.45
N THR A 245 -2.55 -12.32 -14.79
CA THR A 245 -2.91 -11.61 -16.03
C THR A 245 -2.31 -10.21 -16.01
N PRO A 246 -1.56 -9.82 -17.07
CA PRO A 246 -1.02 -8.49 -17.20
C PRO A 246 -2.13 -7.44 -17.12
N LEU A 247 -1.91 -6.43 -16.29
CA LEU A 247 -2.86 -5.33 -16.19
C LEU A 247 -2.73 -4.39 -17.40
N ILE A 248 -3.89 -4.03 -17.97
CA ILE A 248 -4.01 -3.02 -19.00
C ILE A 248 -4.75 -1.82 -18.40
N THR A 249 -4.23 -0.62 -18.65
CA THR A 249 -4.88 0.62 -18.21
C THR A 249 -6.26 0.76 -18.86
N LEU A 250 -7.18 1.31 -18.10
CA LEU A 250 -8.52 1.64 -18.59
C LEU A 250 -8.47 2.68 -19.70
N SER A 251 -9.37 2.55 -20.68
CA SER A 251 -9.64 3.57 -21.71
C SER A 251 -10.37 4.79 -21.11
N GLU A 252 -10.41 5.90 -21.84
CA GLU A 252 -11.15 7.09 -21.41
C GLU A 252 -12.63 6.79 -21.17
N ASP A 253 -13.28 6.03 -22.07
CA ASP A 253 -14.68 5.63 -21.92
C ASP A 253 -14.95 4.76 -20.67
N GLU A 254 -13.98 3.95 -20.25
CA GLU A 254 -14.08 3.15 -19.02
C GLU A 254 -13.89 4.04 -17.79
N LEU A 255 -13.00 5.03 -17.84
CA LEU A 255 -12.76 5.97 -16.74
C LEU A 255 -13.99 6.82 -16.42
N ASP A 256 -14.69 7.33 -17.45
CA ASP A 256 -15.91 8.11 -17.27
C ASP A 256 -16.98 7.34 -16.51
N ARG A 257 -17.00 6.01 -16.62
CA ARG A 257 -17.97 5.15 -15.95
C ARG A 257 -17.65 4.88 -14.48
N ILE A 258 -16.40 5.02 -14.04
CA ILE A 258 -16.03 4.73 -12.64
C ILE A 258 -16.76 5.69 -11.69
N PHE A 259 -16.77 6.98 -12.04
CA PHE A 259 -17.25 8.04 -11.16
C PHE A 259 -18.66 8.56 -11.52
N THR A 260 -19.29 8.06 -12.60
CA THR A 260 -20.63 8.50 -13.04
C THR A 260 -21.75 7.51 -12.70
N GLN A 261 -21.46 6.34 -12.19
CA GLN A 261 -22.43 5.29 -11.85
C GLN A 261 -22.65 5.17 -10.33
N GLY A 262 -22.45 6.25 -9.58
CA GLY A 262 -22.77 6.37 -8.16
C GLY A 262 -24.18 6.86 -7.91
#